data_6d6512f3f50a4268995b10672ad56c91
#
_entry.id   6d6512f3f50a4268995b10672ad56c91
#
_cell.length_a   1.000
_cell.length_b   1.000
_cell.length_c   1.000
_cell.angle_alpha   90.00
_cell.angle_beta   90.00
_cell.angle_gamma   90.00
#
_symmetry.space_group_name_H-M   'P 1'
#
loop_
_entity.id
_entity.type
_entity.pdbx_description
1 polymer ?
#
loop_
_entity_poly.entity_id
_entity_poly.type
_entity_poly.pdbx_seq_one_letter_code
_entity_poly.pdbx_strand_id
1 'polypeptide(L)'
;MKRLSGSDQVFLSLETPDWHQHIAGMTVLDPSGDEEFSFETAVARLEERIELAPKFKWRLKLVPLGLDRPGWVQDDDFDLSRHVRRVGVPQPGGRQEIAELYGQIMTTQLDRRLPLWEYWYIDGLANGRIATVLKFHHALLDGVSGSSLATVLADLEPDADTPPVPDDLEHAGPEPSDAELLLRSVIPNARTPFRIARYVAQAANRGVAMLQYQQGSEDAPPLMGVPRTRWNAEIGPRRVATFSSVSLDDAKRLKKEHD
;
A
#
# COMPACT_ATOMS: atom_id res chain seq x y z
N MET A 1 7.66 -17.43 9.83
CA MET A 1 7.69 -15.95 9.73
C MET A 1 8.66 -15.51 8.65
N LYS A 2 8.24 -14.69 7.72
CA LYS A 2 9.06 -14.04 6.71
C LYS A 2 9.44 -12.63 7.17
N ARG A 3 10.74 -12.32 7.25
CA ARG A 3 11.20 -10.96 7.64
C ARG A 3 10.81 -9.92 6.59
N LEU A 4 10.46 -8.72 7.05
CA LEU A 4 10.27 -7.59 6.17
C LEU A 4 11.56 -7.22 5.44
N SER A 5 11.41 -6.75 4.21
CA SER A 5 12.52 -6.10 3.49
C SER A 5 12.93 -4.79 4.19
N GLY A 6 14.10 -4.27 3.81
CA GLY A 6 14.54 -2.97 4.35
C GLY A 6 13.64 -1.83 3.93
N SER A 7 13.12 -1.86 2.70
CA SER A 7 12.17 -0.88 2.16
C SER A 7 10.84 -0.89 2.90
N ASP A 8 10.27 -2.07 3.13
CA ASP A 8 8.98 -2.20 3.79
C ASP A 8 9.04 -1.71 5.24
N GLN A 9 10.16 -2.00 5.92
CA GLN A 9 10.38 -1.47 7.26
C GLN A 9 10.43 0.05 7.27
N VAL A 10 11.02 0.70 6.27
CA VAL A 10 11.07 2.16 6.17
C VAL A 10 9.65 2.72 6.13
N PHE A 11 8.75 2.17 5.32
CA PHE A 11 7.36 2.60 5.27
C PHE A 11 6.65 2.47 6.62
N LEU A 12 6.83 1.35 7.32
CA LEU A 12 6.27 1.16 8.66
C LEU A 12 6.85 2.12 9.71
N SER A 13 8.11 2.51 9.56
CA SER A 13 8.81 3.40 10.49
C SER A 13 8.50 4.88 10.24
N LEU A 14 8.19 5.25 8.99
CA LEU A 14 7.80 6.61 8.62
C LEU A 14 6.33 6.90 8.91
N GLU A 15 5.53 5.88 9.14
CA GLU A 15 4.11 6.08 9.41
C GLU A 15 3.89 6.79 10.75
N THR A 16 3.12 7.86 10.70
CA THR A 16 2.67 8.63 11.87
C THR A 16 1.14 8.74 11.86
N PRO A 17 0.50 9.18 12.94
CA PRO A 17 -0.94 9.43 12.96
C PRO A 17 -1.43 10.38 11.86
N ASP A 18 -0.58 11.28 11.40
CA ASP A 18 -0.89 12.26 10.36
C ASP A 18 -0.32 11.89 8.99
N TRP A 19 0.60 10.95 8.92
CA TRP A 19 1.23 10.51 7.67
C TRP A 19 1.18 8.99 7.54
N HIS A 20 0.05 8.52 7.02
CA HIS A 20 -0.17 7.11 6.77
C HIS A 20 0.61 6.64 5.54
N GLN A 21 1.21 5.48 5.62
CA GLN A 21 1.94 4.85 4.52
C GLN A 21 1.05 3.85 3.77
N HIS A 22 -0.18 4.23 3.49
CA HIS A 22 -1.10 3.43 2.70
C HIS A 22 -1.38 4.08 1.33
N ILE A 23 -1.74 3.26 0.39
CA ILE A 23 -2.21 3.65 -0.94
C ILE A 23 -3.56 3.01 -1.20
N ALA A 24 -4.32 3.58 -2.11
CA ALA A 24 -5.59 3.00 -2.52
C ALA A 24 -5.87 3.23 -4.00
N GLY A 25 -6.43 2.21 -4.63
CA GLY A 25 -7.02 2.29 -5.94
C GLY A 25 -8.54 2.34 -5.84
N MET A 26 -9.18 3.22 -6.61
CA MET A 26 -10.63 3.27 -6.74
C MET A 26 -11.02 2.88 -8.15
N THR A 27 -11.98 1.96 -8.26
CA THR A 27 -12.60 1.55 -9.52
C THR A 27 -14.07 1.92 -9.49
N VAL A 28 -14.55 2.56 -10.55
CA VAL A 28 -15.98 2.85 -10.72
C VAL A 28 -16.53 1.87 -11.72
N LEU A 29 -17.60 1.18 -11.33
CA LEU A 29 -18.24 0.12 -12.10
C LEU A 29 -19.65 0.56 -12.51
N ASP A 30 -20.05 0.11 -13.69
CA ASP A 30 -21.40 0.29 -14.20
C ASP A 30 -22.07 -1.09 -14.27
N PRO A 31 -22.93 -1.42 -13.29
CA PRO A 31 -23.57 -2.73 -13.22
C PRO A 31 -24.77 -2.88 -14.15
N SER A 32 -25.07 -1.91 -15.01
CA SER A 32 -26.29 -1.88 -15.83
C SER A 32 -26.44 -3.06 -16.80
N GLY A 33 -25.40 -3.82 -17.03
CA GLY A 33 -25.39 -5.03 -17.86
C GLY A 33 -25.44 -6.35 -17.07
N ASP A 34 -25.44 -6.29 -15.75
CA ASP A 34 -25.35 -7.45 -14.87
C ASP A 34 -26.32 -7.30 -13.69
N GLU A 35 -27.50 -7.94 -13.82
CA GLU A 35 -28.57 -7.88 -12.80
C GLU A 35 -28.18 -8.64 -11.51
N GLU A 36 -27.19 -9.53 -11.57
CA GLU A 36 -26.70 -10.31 -10.43
C GLU A 36 -25.59 -9.58 -9.66
N PHE A 37 -25.05 -8.47 -10.20
CA PHE A 37 -23.98 -7.73 -9.54
C PHE A 37 -24.48 -7.05 -8.25
N SER A 38 -23.99 -7.50 -7.12
CA SER A 38 -24.37 -7.05 -5.79
C SER A 38 -23.15 -6.95 -4.87
N PHE A 39 -23.35 -6.42 -3.67
CA PHE A 39 -22.32 -6.48 -2.64
C PHE A 39 -21.91 -7.92 -2.32
N GLU A 40 -22.88 -8.81 -2.20
CA GLU A 40 -22.69 -10.22 -1.86
C GLU A 40 -21.87 -10.94 -2.95
N THR A 41 -22.19 -10.73 -4.22
CA THR A 41 -21.43 -11.33 -5.33
C THR A 41 -20.02 -10.72 -5.45
N ALA A 42 -19.85 -9.43 -5.20
CA ALA A 42 -18.54 -8.78 -5.18
C ALA A 42 -17.65 -9.33 -4.05
N VAL A 43 -18.21 -9.58 -2.86
CA VAL A 43 -17.50 -10.18 -1.73
C VAL A 43 -17.14 -11.64 -2.01
N ALA A 44 -18.06 -12.44 -2.55
CA ALA A 44 -17.79 -13.82 -2.92
C ALA A 44 -16.64 -13.91 -3.96
N ARG A 45 -16.65 -13.01 -4.95
CA ARG A 45 -15.59 -12.93 -5.94
C ARG A 45 -14.25 -12.52 -5.33
N LEU A 46 -14.25 -11.60 -4.37
CA LEU A 46 -13.07 -11.22 -3.62
C LEU A 46 -12.50 -12.39 -2.81
N GLU A 47 -13.38 -13.19 -2.17
CA GLU A 47 -12.99 -14.36 -1.38
C GLU A 47 -12.28 -15.42 -2.23
N GLU A 48 -12.79 -15.70 -3.42
CA GLU A 48 -12.16 -16.60 -4.38
C GLU A 48 -10.78 -16.09 -4.82
N ARG A 49 -10.69 -14.78 -5.10
CA ARG A 49 -9.49 -14.16 -5.65
C ARG A 49 -8.38 -13.95 -4.63
N ILE A 50 -8.72 -13.83 -3.37
CA ILE A 50 -7.75 -13.64 -2.30
C ILE A 50 -6.81 -14.85 -2.15
N GLU A 51 -7.27 -16.04 -2.56
CA GLU A 51 -6.45 -17.25 -2.60
C GLU A 51 -5.27 -17.15 -3.58
N LEU A 52 -5.41 -16.33 -4.62
CA LEU A 52 -4.35 -16.05 -5.60
C LEU A 52 -3.28 -15.10 -5.04
N ALA A 53 -3.55 -14.45 -3.92
CA ALA A 53 -2.67 -13.47 -3.31
C ALA A 53 -2.51 -13.71 -1.80
N PRO A 54 -1.75 -14.75 -1.38
CA PRO A 54 -1.61 -15.12 0.03
C PRO A 54 -1.21 -13.99 0.97
N LYS A 55 -0.51 -12.97 0.46
CA LYS A 55 -0.14 -11.77 1.23
C LYS A 55 -1.33 -11.05 1.85
N PHE A 56 -2.52 -11.17 1.29
CA PHE A 56 -3.74 -10.61 1.88
C PHE A 56 -4.17 -11.30 3.19
N LYS A 57 -3.63 -12.50 3.45
CA LYS A 57 -3.84 -13.23 4.70
C LYS A 57 -2.63 -13.13 5.66
N TRP A 58 -1.66 -12.23 5.36
CA TRP A 58 -0.50 -12.07 6.21
C TRP A 58 -0.67 -10.86 7.13
N ARG A 59 -0.42 -11.06 8.40
CA ARG A 59 -0.37 -9.98 9.38
C ARG A 59 1.05 -9.70 9.87
N LEU A 60 1.22 -8.54 10.45
CA LEU A 60 2.50 -8.08 10.96
C LEU A 60 2.77 -8.68 12.34
N LYS A 61 3.90 -9.35 12.51
CA LYS A 61 4.43 -9.75 13.81
C LYS A 61 5.58 -8.86 14.21
N LEU A 62 5.39 -8.09 15.26
CA LEU A 62 6.43 -7.25 15.84
C LEU A 62 7.38 -8.11 16.70
N VAL A 63 8.67 -7.78 16.65
CA VAL A 63 9.65 -8.37 17.55
C VAL A 63 9.61 -7.64 18.89
N PRO A 64 9.51 -8.34 20.02
CA PRO A 64 9.46 -7.70 21.33
C PRO A 64 10.63 -6.74 21.55
N LEU A 65 10.37 -5.63 22.23
CA LEU A 65 11.32 -4.55 22.52
C LEU A 65 11.93 -3.90 21.26
N GLY A 66 11.41 -4.18 20.06
CA GLY A 66 11.97 -3.66 18.82
C GLY A 66 13.39 -4.12 18.53
N LEU A 67 13.80 -5.28 19.06
CA LEU A 67 15.18 -5.80 18.95
C LEU A 67 15.55 -6.27 17.55
N ASP A 68 14.58 -6.55 16.70
CA ASP A 68 14.81 -6.90 15.30
C ASP A 68 13.65 -6.36 14.43
N ARG A 69 13.78 -6.51 13.11
CA ARG A 69 12.74 -6.12 12.16
C ARG A 69 11.49 -6.97 12.34
N PRO A 70 10.31 -6.36 12.19
CA PRO A 70 9.06 -7.11 12.09
C PRO A 70 9.12 -8.15 10.97
N GLY A 71 8.16 -9.04 10.98
CA GLY A 71 7.98 -10.00 9.90
C GLY A 71 6.52 -10.26 9.62
N TRP A 72 6.27 -10.86 8.49
CA TRP A 72 4.98 -11.36 8.09
C TRP A 72 4.78 -12.78 8.62
N VAL A 73 3.62 -13.02 9.19
CA VAL A 73 3.13 -14.33 9.60
C VAL A 73 1.78 -14.59 8.96
N GLN A 74 1.44 -15.85 8.74
CA GLN A 74 0.10 -16.24 8.34
C GLN A 74 -0.87 -15.84 9.46
N ASP A 75 -1.99 -15.25 9.08
CA ASP A 75 -3.10 -15.01 10.00
C ASP A 75 -4.02 -16.23 9.98
N ASP A 76 -3.86 -17.12 10.98
CA ASP A 76 -4.64 -18.34 11.07
C ASP A 76 -6.11 -18.08 11.44
N ASP A 77 -6.41 -16.91 11.99
CA ASP A 77 -7.75 -16.41 12.33
C ASP A 77 -8.27 -15.39 11.30
N PHE A 78 -7.77 -15.46 10.05
CA PHE A 78 -8.19 -14.54 9.00
C PHE A 78 -9.70 -14.59 8.79
N ASP A 79 -10.33 -13.43 8.86
CA ASP A 79 -11.76 -13.23 8.64
C ASP A 79 -11.96 -12.08 7.63
N LEU A 80 -12.42 -12.42 6.43
CA LEU A 80 -12.66 -11.47 5.35
C LEU A 80 -13.63 -10.35 5.76
N SER A 81 -14.61 -10.63 6.63
CA SER A 81 -15.59 -9.64 7.07
C SER A 81 -14.97 -8.46 7.82
N ARG A 82 -13.79 -8.65 8.40
CA ARG A 82 -13.02 -7.61 9.08
C ARG A 82 -12.34 -6.64 8.12
N HIS A 83 -12.21 -7.01 6.86
CA HIS A 83 -11.55 -6.24 5.81
C HIS A 83 -12.50 -5.58 4.83
N VAL A 84 -13.73 -6.09 4.74
CA VAL A 84 -14.73 -5.57 3.81
C VAL A 84 -15.64 -4.56 4.50
N ARG A 85 -15.88 -3.45 3.81
CA ARG A 85 -16.78 -2.37 4.27
C ARG A 85 -17.79 -2.06 3.16
N ARG A 86 -19.03 -1.85 3.54
CA ARG A 86 -20.07 -1.31 2.65
C ARG A 86 -20.49 0.07 3.13
N VAL A 87 -20.57 1.03 2.22
CA VAL A 87 -20.95 2.41 2.53
C VAL A 87 -21.71 3.03 1.35
N GLY A 88 -22.71 3.84 1.65
CA GLY A 88 -23.42 4.62 0.64
C GLY A 88 -22.88 6.03 0.50
N VAL A 89 -22.82 6.54 -0.73
CA VAL A 89 -22.52 7.95 -1.00
C VAL A 89 -23.77 8.78 -0.81
N PRO A 90 -23.72 9.96 -0.14
CA PRO A 90 -24.84 10.88 -0.06
C PRO A 90 -25.29 11.34 -1.45
N GLN A 91 -26.60 11.58 -1.60
CA GLN A 91 -27.12 12.14 -2.85
C GLN A 91 -26.59 13.58 -3.08
N PRO A 92 -26.28 13.96 -4.33
CA PRO A 92 -26.62 13.28 -5.61
C PRO A 92 -25.65 12.17 -6.06
N GLY A 93 -24.64 11.79 -5.26
CA GLY A 93 -23.73 10.70 -5.60
C GLY A 93 -22.74 11.02 -6.74
N GLY A 94 -22.40 12.29 -6.87
CA GLY A 94 -21.51 12.80 -7.90
C GLY A 94 -20.01 12.74 -7.52
N ARG A 95 -19.20 13.43 -8.32
CA ARG A 95 -17.75 13.49 -8.13
C ARG A 95 -17.33 14.08 -6.79
N GLN A 96 -18.07 15.03 -6.27
CA GLN A 96 -17.74 15.69 -5.01
C GLN A 96 -17.96 14.73 -3.85
N GLU A 97 -19.14 14.11 -3.77
CA GLU A 97 -19.51 13.21 -2.68
C GLU A 97 -18.59 12.00 -2.61
N ILE A 98 -18.27 11.41 -3.77
CA ILE A 98 -17.30 10.28 -3.78
C ILE A 98 -15.87 10.73 -3.41
N ALA A 99 -15.47 11.94 -3.79
CA ALA A 99 -14.16 12.47 -3.42
C ALA A 99 -14.06 12.74 -1.91
N GLU A 100 -15.12 13.26 -1.30
CA GLU A 100 -15.19 13.47 0.16
C GLU A 100 -15.12 12.14 0.91
N LEU A 101 -15.90 11.13 0.48
CA LEU A 101 -15.86 9.79 1.07
C LEU A 101 -14.47 9.14 0.91
N TYR A 102 -13.90 9.23 -0.29
CA TYR A 102 -12.55 8.71 -0.53
C TYR A 102 -11.51 9.39 0.38
N GLY A 103 -11.61 10.70 0.55
CA GLY A 103 -10.78 11.46 1.50
C GLY A 103 -10.94 10.95 2.94
N GLN A 104 -12.15 10.61 3.38
CA GLN A 104 -12.39 10.02 4.71
C GLN A 104 -11.78 8.62 4.84
N ILE A 105 -11.93 7.76 3.83
CA ILE A 105 -11.30 6.43 3.78
C ILE A 105 -9.77 6.57 3.90
N MET A 106 -9.17 7.53 3.20
CA MET A 106 -7.74 7.79 3.22
C MET A 106 -7.25 8.48 4.50
N THR A 107 -8.13 9.04 5.29
CA THR A 107 -7.81 9.65 6.59
C THR A 107 -7.68 8.61 7.71
N THR A 108 -8.32 7.46 7.56
CA THR A 108 -8.32 6.40 8.58
C THR A 108 -7.10 5.50 8.41
N GLN A 109 -6.34 5.28 9.48
CA GLN A 109 -5.19 4.39 9.49
C GLN A 109 -5.62 2.91 9.44
N LEU A 110 -4.84 2.05 8.79
CA LEU A 110 -5.07 0.60 8.80
C LEU A 110 -4.73 0.01 10.18
N ASP A 111 -5.51 -0.95 10.65
CA ASP A 111 -5.26 -1.65 11.90
C ASP A 111 -4.08 -2.61 11.76
N ARG A 112 -2.97 -2.32 12.42
CA ARG A 112 -1.74 -3.12 12.36
C ARG A 112 -1.84 -4.51 13.00
N ARG A 113 -2.95 -4.82 13.68
CA ARG A 113 -3.22 -6.15 14.25
C ARG A 113 -3.79 -7.12 13.23
N LEU A 114 -4.25 -6.59 12.08
CA LEU A 114 -4.84 -7.33 10.97
C LEU A 114 -3.89 -7.31 9.77
N PRO A 115 -4.13 -8.15 8.77
CA PRO A 115 -3.60 -7.94 7.42
C PRO A 115 -3.85 -6.51 6.96
N LEU A 116 -2.81 -5.87 6.42
CA LEU A 116 -2.77 -4.42 6.25
C LEU A 116 -3.48 -3.95 4.98
N TRP A 117 -4.76 -4.26 4.86
CA TRP A 117 -5.60 -3.84 3.73
C TRP A 117 -7.07 -3.76 4.12
N GLU A 118 -7.86 -3.00 3.33
CA GLU A 118 -9.31 -2.88 3.40
C GLU A 118 -9.90 -2.80 2.00
N TYR A 119 -11.04 -3.44 1.80
CA TYR A 119 -11.87 -3.35 0.61
C TYR A 119 -13.16 -2.62 0.94
N TRP A 120 -13.47 -1.57 0.20
CA TRP A 120 -14.66 -0.77 0.37
C TRP A 120 -15.56 -0.92 -0.85
N TYR A 121 -16.79 -1.35 -0.63
CA TYR A 121 -17.84 -1.34 -1.62
C TYR A 121 -18.71 -0.10 -1.38
N ILE A 122 -18.87 0.72 -2.40
CA ILE A 122 -19.49 2.05 -2.30
C ILE A 122 -20.66 2.08 -3.27
N ASP A 123 -21.88 2.12 -2.74
CA ASP A 123 -23.10 2.26 -3.50
C ASP A 123 -23.66 3.72 -3.48
N GLY A 124 -24.72 3.96 -4.23
CA GLY A 124 -25.39 5.25 -4.25
C GLY A 124 -24.76 6.30 -5.17
N LEU A 125 -23.82 5.91 -6.05
CA LEU A 125 -23.32 6.84 -7.06
C LEU A 125 -24.39 7.20 -8.09
N ALA A 126 -24.22 8.37 -8.70
CA ALA A 126 -25.09 8.84 -9.77
C ALA A 126 -25.15 7.82 -10.93
N ASN A 127 -26.32 7.73 -11.56
CA ASN A 127 -26.62 6.81 -12.66
C ASN A 127 -26.55 5.31 -12.28
N GLY A 128 -26.81 4.96 -11.03
CA GLY A 128 -26.77 3.56 -10.57
C GLY A 128 -25.40 2.93 -10.52
N ARG A 129 -24.34 3.71 -10.68
CA ARG A 129 -22.96 3.22 -10.57
C ARG A 129 -22.59 2.89 -9.14
N ILE A 130 -21.58 2.05 -9.02
CA ILE A 130 -20.93 1.73 -7.76
C ILE A 130 -19.45 2.05 -7.87
N ALA A 131 -18.77 2.15 -6.73
CA ALA A 131 -17.32 2.18 -6.71
C ALA A 131 -16.78 1.14 -5.74
N THR A 132 -15.58 0.65 -6.01
CA THR A 132 -14.80 -0.15 -5.07
C THR A 132 -13.49 0.56 -4.77
N VAL A 133 -13.05 0.50 -3.52
CA VAL A 133 -11.75 1.02 -3.12
C VAL A 133 -10.98 -0.10 -2.42
N LEU A 134 -9.83 -0.46 -2.98
CA LEU A 134 -8.86 -1.32 -2.31
C LEU A 134 -7.77 -0.43 -1.73
N LYS A 135 -7.68 -0.42 -0.41
CA LYS A 135 -6.69 0.32 0.36
C LYS A 135 -5.74 -0.66 1.03
N PHE A 136 -4.46 -0.42 0.93
CA PHE A 136 -3.44 -1.29 1.53
C PHE A 136 -2.21 -0.50 1.95
N HIS A 137 -1.50 -1.02 2.94
CA HIS A 137 -0.25 -0.43 3.41
C HIS A 137 0.87 -0.69 2.39
N HIS A 138 1.72 0.31 2.17
CA HIS A 138 2.80 0.21 1.18
C HIS A 138 3.76 -0.96 1.47
N ALA A 139 3.95 -1.32 2.74
CA ALA A 139 4.78 -2.46 3.13
C ALA A 139 4.23 -3.82 2.66
N LEU A 140 2.93 -3.94 2.34
CA LEU A 140 2.33 -5.18 1.84
C LEU A 140 2.71 -5.48 0.38
N LEU A 141 3.10 -4.45 -0.38
CA LEU A 141 3.30 -4.50 -1.83
C LEU A 141 4.73 -4.78 -2.28
N ASP A 142 5.58 -5.35 -1.44
CA ASP A 142 6.96 -5.66 -1.83
C ASP A 142 7.00 -6.53 -3.09
N GLY A 143 7.59 -5.97 -4.14
CA GLY A 143 7.81 -6.65 -5.42
C GLY A 143 6.59 -6.86 -6.32
N VAL A 144 5.39 -6.48 -5.89
CA VAL A 144 4.18 -6.53 -6.73
C VAL A 144 3.87 -5.10 -7.19
N SER A 145 4.02 -4.82 -8.46
CA SER A 145 3.54 -3.54 -9.01
C SER A 145 2.02 -3.44 -8.82
N GLY A 146 1.50 -2.23 -8.57
CA GLY A 146 0.06 -2.01 -8.36
C GLY A 146 -0.83 -2.56 -9.48
N SER A 147 -0.30 -2.70 -10.70
CA SER A 147 -0.98 -3.36 -11.83
C SER A 147 -1.24 -4.85 -11.58
N SER A 148 -0.34 -5.56 -10.89
CA SER A 148 -0.53 -6.99 -10.58
C SER A 148 -1.63 -7.23 -9.56
N LEU A 149 -1.88 -6.29 -8.64
CA LEU A 149 -3.01 -6.39 -7.70
C LEU A 149 -4.35 -6.19 -8.40
N ALA A 150 -4.42 -5.25 -9.34
CA ALA A 150 -5.64 -5.06 -10.13
C ALA A 150 -5.98 -6.31 -10.95
N THR A 151 -4.97 -7.00 -11.53
CA THR A 151 -5.18 -8.25 -12.27
C THR A 151 -5.50 -9.45 -11.40
N VAL A 152 -5.13 -9.44 -10.11
CA VAL A 152 -5.57 -10.47 -9.17
C VAL A 152 -7.04 -10.30 -8.82
N LEU A 153 -7.51 -9.05 -8.67
CA LEU A 153 -8.87 -8.76 -8.21
C LEU A 153 -9.89 -8.55 -9.34
N ALA A 154 -9.44 -8.32 -10.56
CA ALA A 154 -10.31 -8.07 -11.71
C ALA A 154 -9.79 -8.77 -12.96
N ASP A 155 -10.69 -9.18 -13.80
CA ASP A 155 -10.41 -9.77 -15.11
C ASP A 155 -10.43 -8.70 -16.19
N LEU A 156 -9.82 -9.02 -17.33
CA LEU A 156 -9.89 -8.19 -18.54
C LEU A 156 -11.17 -8.48 -19.36
N GLU A 157 -11.81 -9.61 -19.09
CA GLU A 157 -13.02 -10.08 -19.76
C GLU A 157 -14.12 -10.34 -18.73
N PRO A 158 -15.40 -10.03 -19.06
CA PRO A 158 -16.51 -10.14 -18.11
C PRO A 158 -16.74 -11.55 -17.57
N ASP A 159 -16.56 -12.57 -18.42
CA ASP A 159 -16.90 -13.97 -18.11
C ASP A 159 -15.64 -14.83 -17.85
N ALA A 160 -14.54 -14.23 -17.46
CA ALA A 160 -13.31 -14.97 -17.21
C ALA A 160 -13.44 -15.86 -15.97
N ASP A 161 -13.05 -17.12 -16.10
CA ASP A 161 -12.93 -18.04 -14.98
C ASP A 161 -11.84 -17.58 -14.01
N THR A 162 -12.04 -17.81 -12.71
CA THR A 162 -10.97 -17.61 -11.72
C THR A 162 -9.82 -18.57 -12.03
N PRO A 163 -8.60 -18.06 -12.26
CA PRO A 163 -7.46 -18.92 -12.53
C PRO A 163 -7.19 -19.87 -11.35
N PRO A 164 -6.66 -21.08 -11.61
CA PRO A 164 -6.30 -21.99 -10.55
C PRO A 164 -5.21 -21.38 -9.66
N VAL A 165 -5.27 -21.67 -8.36
CA VAL A 165 -4.26 -21.23 -7.40
C VAL A 165 -2.92 -21.91 -7.73
N PRO A 166 -1.85 -21.16 -7.99
CA PRO A 166 -0.54 -21.74 -8.26
C PRO A 166 0.02 -22.48 -7.04
N ASP A 167 0.66 -23.64 -7.26
CA ASP A 167 1.25 -24.46 -6.18
C ASP A 167 2.49 -23.81 -5.55
N ASP A 168 3.12 -22.87 -6.23
CA ASP A 168 4.38 -22.21 -5.83
C ASP A 168 4.16 -20.86 -5.14
N LEU A 169 2.95 -20.57 -4.67
CA LEU A 169 2.67 -19.34 -3.95
C LEU A 169 3.49 -19.22 -2.65
N GLU A 170 4.00 -18.04 -2.44
CA GLU A 170 4.80 -17.76 -1.26
C GLU A 170 3.96 -17.72 0.02
N HIS A 171 4.40 -18.42 1.06
CA HIS A 171 3.77 -18.44 2.38
C HIS A 171 4.62 -17.73 3.43
N ALA A 172 3.98 -17.01 4.35
CA ALA A 172 4.66 -16.30 5.44
C ALA A 172 5.20 -17.24 6.52
N GLY A 173 4.66 -18.45 6.60
CA GLY A 173 4.96 -19.42 7.64
C GLY A 173 4.29 -19.11 8.99
N PRO A 174 4.39 -20.03 9.96
CA PRO A 174 3.73 -19.92 11.24
C PRO A 174 4.28 -18.78 12.08
N GLU A 175 3.47 -18.35 13.05
CA GLU A 175 3.86 -17.33 14.01
C GLU A 175 4.85 -17.89 15.06
N PRO A 176 6.08 -17.33 15.18
CA PRO A 176 7.00 -17.71 16.22
C PRO A 176 6.57 -17.12 17.56
N SER A 177 6.90 -17.79 18.66
CA SER A 177 6.72 -17.26 20.00
C SER A 177 7.62 -16.04 20.27
N ASP A 178 7.21 -15.19 21.18
CA ASP A 178 8.01 -14.02 21.58
C ASP A 178 9.37 -14.41 22.14
N ALA A 179 9.45 -15.52 22.89
CA ALA A 179 10.70 -16.06 23.40
C ALA A 179 11.66 -16.49 22.27
N GLU A 180 11.12 -17.13 21.24
CA GLU A 180 11.91 -17.50 20.04
C GLU A 180 12.41 -16.27 19.29
N LEU A 181 11.56 -15.23 19.14
CA LEU A 181 11.96 -13.97 18.51
C LEU A 181 13.07 -13.26 19.30
N LEU A 182 12.95 -13.20 20.62
CA LEU A 182 13.99 -12.64 21.47
C LEU A 182 15.31 -13.40 21.34
N LEU A 183 15.28 -14.73 21.40
CA LEU A 183 16.48 -15.56 21.25
C LEU A 183 17.15 -15.35 19.88
N ARG A 184 16.37 -15.33 18.82
CA ARG A 184 16.88 -15.09 17.45
C ARG A 184 17.44 -13.68 17.26
N SER A 185 16.98 -12.70 18.05
CA SER A 185 17.42 -11.31 17.95
C SER A 185 18.76 -11.06 18.68
N VAL A 186 19.13 -11.86 19.67
CA VAL A 186 20.35 -11.66 20.48
C VAL A 186 21.60 -11.75 19.62
N ILE A 187 21.73 -12.77 18.77
CA ILE A 187 22.94 -13.02 17.96
C ILE A 187 23.20 -11.90 16.93
N PRO A 188 22.20 -11.48 16.13
CA PRO A 188 22.40 -10.36 15.21
C PRO A 188 22.75 -9.05 15.91
N ASN A 189 22.16 -8.78 17.08
CA ASN A 189 22.39 -7.55 17.83
C ASN A 189 23.78 -7.49 18.46
N ALA A 190 24.37 -8.60 18.84
CA ALA A 190 25.76 -8.66 19.29
C ALA A 190 26.77 -8.16 18.23
N ARG A 191 26.42 -8.26 16.94
CA ARG A 191 27.22 -7.76 15.80
C ARG A 191 26.84 -6.34 15.34
N THR A 192 25.80 -5.77 15.90
CA THR A 192 25.26 -4.45 15.50
C THR A 192 26.30 -3.32 15.61
N PRO A 193 27.13 -3.20 16.66
CA PRO A 193 28.16 -2.17 16.73
C PRO A 193 29.11 -2.15 15.54
N PHE A 194 29.55 -3.33 15.10
CA PHE A 194 30.45 -3.46 13.95
C PHE A 194 29.74 -3.11 12.63
N ARG A 195 28.47 -3.43 12.51
CA ARG A 195 27.66 -3.05 11.34
C ARG A 195 27.46 -1.55 11.28
N ILE A 196 27.11 -0.92 12.39
CA ILE A 196 26.95 0.55 12.49
C ILE A 196 28.27 1.22 12.13
N ALA A 197 29.39 0.82 12.69
CA ALA A 197 30.68 1.39 12.37
C ALA A 197 30.99 1.30 10.87
N ARG A 198 30.69 0.17 10.23
CA ARG A 198 30.86 0.01 8.77
C ARG A 198 29.93 0.93 7.97
N TYR A 199 28.65 1.06 8.38
CA TYR A 199 27.72 1.98 7.72
C TYR A 199 28.13 3.43 7.86
N VAL A 200 28.58 3.85 9.05
CA VAL A 200 29.07 5.22 9.28
C VAL A 200 30.30 5.49 8.40
N ALA A 201 31.25 4.55 8.31
CA ALA A 201 32.41 4.69 7.43
C ALA A 201 32.00 4.79 5.94
N GLN A 202 31.03 3.98 5.49
CA GLN A 202 30.52 4.05 4.11
C GLN A 202 29.78 5.37 3.84
N ALA A 203 28.97 5.84 4.80
CA ALA A 203 28.25 7.10 4.68
C ALA A 203 29.23 8.30 4.63
N ALA A 204 30.28 8.27 5.45
CA ALA A 204 31.34 9.28 5.42
C ALA A 204 32.04 9.31 4.06
N ASN A 205 32.41 8.17 3.51
CA ASN A 205 33.03 8.08 2.18
C ASN A 205 32.10 8.60 1.05
N ARG A 206 30.79 8.28 1.12
CA ARG A 206 29.80 8.80 0.17
C ARG A 206 29.60 10.31 0.33
N GLY A 207 29.60 10.81 1.57
CA GLY A 207 29.55 12.25 1.86
C GLY A 207 30.73 13.01 1.26
N VAL A 208 31.94 12.48 1.39
CA VAL A 208 33.16 13.06 0.76
C VAL A 208 33.01 13.03 -0.76
N ALA A 209 32.60 11.92 -1.37
CA ALA A 209 32.41 11.83 -2.81
C ALA A 209 31.35 12.82 -3.32
N MET A 210 30.28 13.01 -2.55
CA MET A 210 29.21 13.97 -2.88
C MET A 210 29.70 15.43 -2.78
N LEU A 211 30.50 15.75 -1.76
CA LEU A 211 31.12 17.08 -1.64
C LEU A 211 32.08 17.36 -2.80
N GLN A 212 32.89 16.37 -3.21
CA GLN A 212 33.75 16.48 -4.37
C GLN A 212 32.97 16.69 -5.67
N TYR A 213 31.85 15.99 -5.83
CA TYR A 213 30.95 16.17 -6.98
C TYR A 213 30.38 17.59 -7.02
N GLN A 214 29.94 18.13 -5.88
CA GLN A 214 29.43 19.50 -5.79
C GLN A 214 30.49 20.58 -6.10
N GLN A 215 31.76 20.38 -5.69
CA GLN A 215 32.82 21.30 -5.99
C GLN A 215 33.25 21.31 -7.46
N GLY A 216 32.94 20.22 -8.20
CA GLY A 216 33.29 20.07 -9.61
C GLY A 216 32.14 20.33 -10.60
N SER A 217 30.94 20.68 -10.13
CA SER A 217 29.75 20.81 -10.99
C SER A 217 28.98 22.10 -10.63
N GLU A 218 28.88 23.03 -11.59
CA GLU A 218 28.12 24.28 -11.43
C GLU A 218 26.60 24.04 -11.30
N ASP A 219 26.09 22.90 -11.80
CA ASP A 219 24.67 22.53 -11.79
C ASP A 219 24.31 21.54 -10.66
N ALA A 220 25.23 21.27 -9.73
CA ALA A 220 24.93 20.32 -8.66
C ALA A 220 23.85 20.86 -7.71
N PRO A 221 22.78 20.07 -7.44
CA PRO A 221 21.76 20.50 -6.50
C PRO A 221 22.34 20.64 -5.09
N PRO A 222 21.86 21.59 -4.27
CA PRO A 222 22.34 21.76 -2.92
C PRO A 222 22.15 20.48 -2.09
N LEU A 223 23.17 20.08 -1.33
CA LEU A 223 23.17 18.89 -0.47
C LEU A 223 22.14 18.96 0.65
N MET A 224 21.79 20.14 1.07
CA MET A 224 20.81 20.40 2.11
C MET A 224 19.96 21.61 1.71
N GLY A 225 18.66 21.50 1.98
CA GLY A 225 17.74 22.60 1.78
C GLY A 225 16.92 22.49 0.51
N VAL A 226 16.07 21.46 0.46
CA VAL A 226 14.95 21.48 -0.48
C VAL A 226 14.15 22.78 -0.22
N PRO A 227 13.90 23.61 -1.24
CA PRO A 227 13.13 24.85 -1.05
C PRO A 227 11.79 24.53 -0.40
N ARG A 228 11.41 25.26 0.64
CA ARG A 228 10.10 25.14 1.24
C ARG A 228 9.05 25.66 0.25
N THR A 229 8.19 24.77 -0.16
CA THR A 229 7.04 25.07 -1.02
C THR A 229 5.75 24.73 -0.28
N ARG A 230 4.61 25.19 -0.78
CA ARG A 230 3.30 24.77 -0.24
C ARG A 230 3.03 23.27 -0.37
N TRP A 231 3.80 22.56 -1.23
CA TRP A 231 3.63 21.13 -1.51
C TRP A 231 4.40 20.23 -0.56
N ASN A 232 5.43 20.73 0.10
CA ASN A 232 6.24 20.00 1.09
C ASN A 232 6.11 20.59 2.50
N ALA A 233 4.95 21.20 2.78
CA ALA A 233 4.57 21.60 4.12
C ALA A 233 4.21 20.38 4.98
N GLU A 234 4.16 20.58 6.29
CA GLU A 234 3.70 19.57 7.23
C GLU A 234 2.29 19.12 6.91
N ILE A 235 2.05 17.80 6.92
CA ILE A 235 0.78 17.19 6.56
C ILE A 235 -0.10 17.13 7.81
N GLY A 236 -1.33 17.64 7.70
CA GLY A 236 -2.34 17.49 8.75
C GLY A 236 -3.08 16.15 8.68
N PRO A 237 -3.98 15.88 9.64
CA PRO A 237 -4.67 14.58 9.74
C PRO A 237 -5.69 14.35 8.61
N ARG A 238 -6.21 15.40 7.99
CA ARG A 238 -7.26 15.27 6.97
C ARG A 238 -6.69 15.02 5.58
N ARG A 239 -7.38 14.19 4.79
CA ARG A 239 -7.12 13.99 3.37
C ARG A 239 -8.27 14.57 2.57
N VAL A 240 -7.92 15.26 1.51
CA VAL A 240 -8.86 15.77 0.52
C VAL A 240 -8.48 15.14 -0.82
N ALA A 241 -9.48 14.61 -1.50
CA ALA A 241 -9.31 14.03 -2.83
C ALA A 241 -10.09 14.85 -3.87
N THR A 242 -9.63 14.80 -5.09
CA THR A 242 -10.36 15.32 -6.24
C THR A 242 -10.08 14.43 -7.45
N PHE A 243 -11.04 14.35 -8.35
CA PHE A 243 -10.93 13.56 -9.57
C PHE A 243 -11.05 14.46 -10.78
N SER A 244 -10.12 14.30 -11.71
CA SER A 244 -10.16 14.95 -13.01
C SER A 244 -9.85 13.93 -14.11
N SER A 245 -10.28 14.23 -15.32
CA SER A 245 -9.97 13.43 -16.49
C SER A 245 -9.43 14.31 -17.59
N VAL A 246 -8.44 13.82 -18.29
CA VAL A 246 -7.89 14.43 -19.50
C VAL A 246 -7.92 13.40 -20.63
N SER A 247 -8.05 13.87 -21.85
CA SER A 247 -7.96 13.00 -23.02
C SER A 247 -6.55 12.38 -23.12
N LEU A 248 -6.49 11.07 -23.38
CA LEU A 248 -5.21 10.39 -23.58
C LEU A 248 -4.46 10.96 -24.81
N ASP A 249 -5.20 11.36 -25.84
CA ASP A 249 -4.62 11.95 -27.06
C ASP A 249 -4.01 13.33 -26.76
N ASP A 250 -4.67 14.14 -25.93
CA ASP A 250 -4.11 15.41 -25.49
C ASP A 250 -2.86 15.22 -24.64
N ALA A 251 -2.86 14.23 -23.75
CA ALA A 251 -1.68 13.89 -22.95
C ALA A 251 -0.50 13.43 -23.84
N LYS A 252 -0.77 12.56 -24.83
CA LYS A 252 0.23 12.12 -25.81
C LYS A 252 0.75 13.25 -26.67
N ARG A 253 -0.14 14.19 -27.09
CA ARG A 253 0.25 15.38 -27.86
C ARG A 253 1.20 16.26 -27.05
N LEU A 254 0.83 16.59 -25.81
CA LEU A 254 1.67 17.40 -24.91
C LEU A 254 3.04 16.76 -24.68
N LYS A 255 3.09 15.44 -24.46
CA LYS A 255 4.35 14.73 -24.35
C LYS A 255 5.23 14.95 -25.58
N LYS A 256 4.66 14.79 -26.80
CA LYS A 256 5.40 14.92 -28.06
C LYS A 256 5.84 16.36 -28.34
N GLU A 257 5.16 17.37 -27.80
CA GLU A 257 5.50 18.78 -27.96
C GLU A 257 6.62 19.23 -27.00
N HIS A 258 6.85 18.49 -25.91
CA HIS A 258 7.80 18.86 -24.85
C HIS A 258 8.95 17.86 -24.62
N ASP A 259 9.00 16.75 -25.38
CA ASP A 259 10.17 15.86 -25.51
C ASP A 259 11.09 16.38 -26.62
#